data_168ec2781b6b1ce5e041cbb7ec06ba46
#
_entry.id   168ec2781b6b1ce5e041cbb7ec06ba46
#
_cell.length_a   1.000
_cell.length_b   1.000
_cell.length_c   1.000
_cell.angle_alpha   90.00
_cell.angle_beta   90.00
_cell.angle_gamma   90.00
#
_symmetry.space_group_name_H-M   'P 1'
#
loop_
_entity.id
_entity.type
_entity.pdbx_description
1 polymer ?
#
loop_
_entity_poly.entity_id
_entity_poly.type
_entity_poly.pdbx_seq_one_letter_code
_entity_poly.pdbx_strand_id
1 'polypeptide(L)'
;MPLVLILGSHVAGSRVGGTLASLALAQSPMKIDPVHVPTTLLGRHPGWGPPGGGPVSPELFAGMLEGIAANGLFAAVDGVLTDYFASAEQVQIAARAIDAVKTANPKAIIMVDPVLGDAPGGLYVGQGVADALAEHLVPRADFLTPNLWELGYLTQTSPKDLQRIHYAATALGRPSLISSVERNGEIGGMLVDGSRAWLATHAKAAQPPKGTGDLMATMFLAHLIDGQTAPQAMGLALAGVSYTVQRAQEWGAQELPIIAAGDEAWRAEPLALTQLS
;
A
#
# COMPACT_ATOMS: atom_id res chain seq x y z
N MET A 1 -7.85 11.53 17.38
CA MET A 1 -7.33 10.21 17.00
C MET A 1 -7.40 10.14 15.50
N PRO A 2 -6.29 9.95 14.79
CA PRO A 2 -6.30 9.91 13.34
C PRO A 2 -7.18 8.76 12.82
N LEU A 3 -7.81 8.96 11.66
CA LEU A 3 -8.70 7.99 11.02
C LEU A 3 -8.22 7.70 9.60
N VAL A 4 -8.06 6.42 9.27
CA VAL A 4 -7.67 5.97 7.92
C VAL A 4 -8.80 5.16 7.29
N LEU A 5 -9.28 5.63 6.15
CA LEU A 5 -10.20 4.90 5.30
C LEU A 5 -9.42 3.93 4.40
N ILE A 6 -9.69 2.65 4.52
CA ILE A 6 -9.05 1.59 3.73
C ILE A 6 -10.05 1.06 2.71
N LEU A 7 -9.70 1.13 1.43
CA LEU A 7 -10.49 0.60 0.30
C LEU A 7 -9.71 -0.57 -0.32
N GLY A 8 -10.03 -1.80 0.08
CA GLY A 8 -9.22 -2.93 -0.32
C GLY A 8 -9.79 -4.31 0.03
N SER A 9 -9.02 -5.35 -0.19
CA SER A 9 -9.45 -6.73 0.02
C SER A 9 -9.63 -7.07 1.51
N HIS A 10 -10.65 -7.88 1.82
CA HIS A 10 -10.76 -8.59 3.08
C HIS A 10 -10.43 -10.06 2.88
N VAL A 11 -9.35 -10.54 3.49
CA VAL A 11 -8.90 -11.93 3.39
C VAL A 11 -8.86 -12.54 4.80
N ALA A 12 -9.89 -13.32 5.15
CA ALA A 12 -10.13 -13.78 6.52
C ALA A 12 -8.96 -14.60 7.11
N GLY A 13 -8.38 -15.49 6.31
CA GLY A 13 -7.33 -16.43 6.74
C GLY A 13 -5.90 -15.97 6.44
N SER A 14 -5.68 -14.75 5.90
CA SER A 14 -4.34 -14.27 5.51
C SER A 14 -4.08 -12.85 5.99
N ARG A 15 -2.79 -12.52 6.15
CA ARG A 15 -2.34 -11.18 6.55
C ARG A 15 -1.87 -10.40 5.33
N VAL A 16 -2.86 -10.02 4.49
CA VAL A 16 -2.66 -9.26 3.23
C VAL A 16 -3.77 -8.21 3.08
N GLY A 17 -3.54 -7.25 2.22
CA GLY A 17 -4.53 -6.24 1.80
C GLY A 17 -5.11 -5.43 2.95
N GLY A 18 -6.37 -5.04 2.82
CA GLY A 18 -7.09 -4.25 3.82
C GLY A 18 -7.22 -4.93 5.18
N THR A 19 -7.22 -6.29 5.23
CA THR A 19 -7.18 -7.03 6.51
C THR A 19 -5.86 -6.75 7.25
N LEU A 20 -4.73 -6.85 6.55
CA LEU A 20 -3.42 -6.53 7.12
C LEU A 20 -3.37 -5.06 7.56
N ALA A 21 -3.75 -4.14 6.66
CA ALA A 21 -3.72 -2.72 6.92
C ALA A 21 -4.51 -2.34 8.18
N SER A 22 -5.73 -2.88 8.33
CA SER A 22 -6.57 -2.65 9.51
C SER A 22 -5.90 -3.13 10.81
N LEU A 23 -5.30 -4.33 10.79
CA LEU A 23 -4.63 -4.88 11.97
C LEU A 23 -3.37 -4.11 12.32
N ALA A 24 -2.57 -3.71 11.33
CA ALA A 24 -1.34 -2.95 11.52
C ALA A 24 -1.63 -1.56 12.09
N LEU A 25 -2.60 -0.83 11.51
CA LEU A 25 -2.98 0.51 11.99
C LEU A 25 -3.56 0.48 13.40
N ALA A 26 -4.42 -0.50 13.71
CA ALA A 26 -5.01 -0.64 15.05
C ALA A 26 -3.96 -0.90 16.15
N GLN A 27 -2.79 -1.44 15.79
CA GLN A 27 -1.66 -1.64 16.70
C GLN A 27 -0.63 -0.52 16.66
N SER A 28 -0.81 0.45 15.78
CA SER A 28 0.09 1.59 15.65
C SER A 28 0.17 2.38 16.96
N PRO A 29 1.38 2.75 17.43
CA PRO A 29 1.54 3.64 18.57
C PRO A 29 0.94 5.04 18.33
N MET A 30 0.67 5.41 17.07
CA MET A 30 0.00 6.65 16.67
C MET A 30 -1.51 6.64 16.98
N LYS A 31 -2.06 5.48 17.43
CA LYS A 31 -3.49 5.31 17.77
C LYS A 31 -4.41 5.66 16.60
N ILE A 32 -4.11 5.13 15.43
CA ILE A 32 -4.90 5.33 14.21
C ILE A 32 -6.11 4.39 14.21
N ASP A 33 -7.28 4.93 13.93
CA ASP A 33 -8.53 4.16 13.81
C ASP A 33 -8.76 3.75 12.35
N PRO A 34 -8.74 2.45 12.02
CA PRO A 34 -8.97 2.00 10.65
C PRO A 34 -10.46 1.83 10.35
N VAL A 35 -10.92 2.42 9.26
CA VAL A 35 -12.25 2.18 8.69
C VAL A 35 -12.09 1.41 7.38
N HIS A 36 -12.37 0.11 7.41
CA HIS A 36 -12.15 -0.76 6.25
C HIS A 36 -13.44 -1.01 5.48
N VAL A 37 -13.44 -0.63 4.20
CA VAL A 37 -14.51 -0.92 3.23
C VAL A 37 -14.00 -1.97 2.24
N PRO A 38 -14.47 -3.21 2.32
CA PRO A 38 -13.95 -4.30 1.50
C PRO A 38 -14.40 -4.20 0.05
N THR A 39 -13.46 -4.43 -0.88
CA THR A 39 -13.70 -4.58 -2.32
C THR A 39 -13.94 -6.03 -2.73
N THR A 40 -13.40 -6.96 -1.93
CA THR A 40 -13.59 -8.41 -2.09
C THR A 40 -13.55 -9.10 -0.73
N LEU A 41 -14.25 -10.22 -0.61
CA LEU A 41 -14.30 -11.04 0.60
C LEU A 41 -13.77 -12.42 0.26
N LEU A 42 -12.60 -12.78 0.79
CA LEU A 42 -11.93 -14.05 0.52
C LEU A 42 -11.65 -14.81 1.81
N GLY A 43 -11.69 -16.16 1.75
CA GLY A 43 -11.31 -17.01 2.86
C GLY A 43 -9.80 -17.08 3.05
N ARG A 44 -9.03 -17.10 1.95
CA ARG A 44 -7.55 -17.13 1.95
C ARG A 44 -6.96 -16.41 0.74
N HIS A 45 -5.66 -16.13 0.81
CA HIS A 45 -4.95 -15.53 -0.31
C HIS A 45 -4.97 -16.48 -1.54
N PRO A 46 -5.25 -15.96 -2.78
CA PRO A 46 -5.31 -16.78 -4.00
C PRO A 46 -4.04 -17.58 -4.30
N GLY A 47 -2.87 -17.08 -3.89
CA GLY A 47 -1.59 -17.79 -4.00
C GLY A 47 -1.51 -19.12 -3.22
N TRP A 48 -2.44 -19.37 -2.29
CA TRP A 48 -2.55 -20.61 -1.52
C TRP A 48 -3.56 -21.61 -2.15
N GLY A 49 -4.12 -21.29 -3.31
CA GLY A 49 -5.13 -22.06 -4.02
C GLY A 49 -6.50 -21.37 -4.05
N PRO A 50 -7.60 -22.07 -4.40
CA PRO A 50 -8.92 -21.46 -4.53
C PRO A 50 -9.28 -20.64 -3.28
N PRO A 51 -9.53 -19.33 -3.39
CA PRO A 51 -9.63 -18.45 -2.21
C PRO A 51 -10.94 -18.61 -1.44
N GLY A 52 -12.01 -19.10 -2.08
CA GLY A 52 -13.38 -19.03 -1.55
C GLY A 52 -13.86 -17.60 -1.41
N GLY A 53 -15.17 -17.35 -1.53
CA GLY A 53 -15.71 -15.99 -1.55
C GLY A 53 -15.64 -15.34 -2.93
N GLY A 54 -15.65 -14.01 -2.98
CA GLY A 54 -15.67 -13.28 -4.25
C GLY A 54 -15.70 -11.76 -4.09
N PRO A 55 -15.84 -11.03 -5.20
CA PRO A 55 -15.93 -9.57 -5.20
C PRO A 55 -17.19 -9.07 -4.47
N VAL A 56 -17.08 -7.94 -3.80
CA VAL A 56 -18.22 -7.15 -3.35
C VAL A 56 -18.82 -6.47 -4.58
N SER A 57 -20.17 -6.47 -4.71
CA SER A 57 -20.76 -5.79 -5.87
C SER A 57 -20.52 -4.30 -5.82
N PRO A 58 -20.41 -3.62 -7.00
CA PRO A 58 -20.24 -2.17 -7.05
C PRO A 58 -21.31 -1.40 -6.27
N GLU A 59 -22.58 -1.85 -6.32
CA GLU A 59 -23.68 -1.22 -5.61
C GLU A 59 -23.51 -1.34 -4.09
N LEU A 60 -23.11 -2.52 -3.61
CA LEU A 60 -22.85 -2.72 -2.18
C LEU A 60 -21.64 -1.90 -1.72
N PHE A 61 -20.57 -1.84 -2.52
CA PHE A 61 -19.39 -1.04 -2.23
C PHE A 61 -19.74 0.45 -2.17
N ALA A 62 -20.52 0.96 -3.13
CA ALA A 62 -21.02 2.33 -3.12
C ALA A 62 -21.88 2.63 -1.89
N GLY A 63 -22.83 1.74 -1.57
CA GLY A 63 -23.72 1.89 -0.40
C GLY A 63 -22.99 1.94 0.93
N MET A 64 -21.90 1.17 1.10
CA MET A 64 -21.05 1.26 2.30
C MET A 64 -20.37 2.63 2.40
N LEU A 65 -19.86 3.17 1.31
CA LEU A 65 -19.23 4.50 1.28
C LEU A 65 -20.24 5.62 1.51
N GLU A 66 -21.44 5.51 0.96
CA GLU A 66 -22.54 6.44 1.21
C GLU A 66 -22.96 6.46 2.69
N GLY A 67 -23.01 5.27 3.35
CA GLY A 67 -23.27 5.17 4.78
C GLY A 67 -22.21 5.86 5.64
N ILE A 68 -20.93 5.68 5.28
CA ILE A 68 -19.81 6.36 5.93
C ILE A 68 -19.89 7.88 5.74
N ALA A 69 -20.19 8.33 4.52
CA ALA A 69 -20.36 9.74 4.20
C ALA A 69 -21.55 10.37 4.96
N ALA A 70 -22.68 9.67 5.05
CA ALA A 70 -23.87 10.12 5.77
C ALA A 70 -23.61 10.31 7.28
N ASN A 71 -22.67 9.54 7.86
CA ASN A 71 -22.23 9.71 9.23
C ASN A 71 -21.20 10.85 9.40
N GLY A 72 -20.85 11.58 8.33
CA GLY A 72 -19.89 12.67 8.37
C GLY A 72 -18.44 12.25 8.51
N LEU A 73 -18.10 10.94 8.37
CA LEU A 73 -16.76 10.42 8.59
C LEU A 73 -15.75 10.99 7.58
N PHE A 74 -16.14 11.32 6.36
CA PHE A 74 -15.21 11.86 5.36
C PHE A 74 -14.48 13.13 5.82
N ALA A 75 -15.12 13.96 6.66
CA ALA A 75 -14.49 15.14 7.25
C ALA A 75 -13.45 14.80 8.34
N ALA A 76 -13.52 13.60 8.91
CA ALA A 76 -12.61 13.13 9.95
C ALA A 76 -11.48 12.22 9.41
N VAL A 77 -11.51 11.86 8.11
CA VAL A 77 -10.48 11.00 7.49
C VAL A 77 -9.18 11.78 7.34
N ASP A 78 -8.11 11.32 7.98
CA ASP A 78 -6.75 11.87 7.85
C ASP A 78 -5.96 11.21 6.72
N GLY A 79 -6.32 9.96 6.35
CA GLY A 79 -5.71 9.24 5.25
C GLY A 79 -6.66 8.29 4.55
N VAL A 80 -6.48 8.11 3.25
CA VAL A 80 -7.11 7.05 2.46
C VAL A 80 -6.03 6.13 1.94
N LEU A 81 -6.17 4.84 2.17
CA LEU A 81 -5.32 3.79 1.58
C LEU A 81 -6.16 2.97 0.62
N THR A 82 -5.80 2.96 -0.66
CA THR A 82 -6.37 2.00 -1.60
C THR A 82 -5.46 0.80 -1.76
N ASP A 83 -6.07 -0.35 -2.02
CA ASP A 83 -5.44 -1.65 -2.22
C ASP A 83 -6.12 -2.34 -3.41
N TYR A 84 -6.30 -3.65 -3.38
CA TYR A 84 -6.88 -4.45 -4.44
C TYR A 84 -8.33 -4.06 -4.78
N PHE A 85 -8.64 -3.94 -6.08
CA PHE A 85 -9.98 -3.79 -6.64
C PHE A 85 -10.34 -4.96 -7.55
N ALA A 86 -11.58 -5.42 -7.46
CA ALA A 86 -12.07 -6.53 -8.25
C ALA A 86 -12.70 -6.11 -9.60
N SER A 87 -13.08 -4.83 -9.76
CA SER A 87 -13.68 -4.32 -10.99
C SER A 87 -13.31 -2.85 -11.25
N ALA A 88 -13.34 -2.45 -12.52
CA ALA A 88 -13.15 -1.06 -12.94
C ALA A 88 -14.20 -0.11 -12.32
N GLU A 89 -15.42 -0.60 -12.13
CA GLU A 89 -16.49 0.17 -11.53
C GLU A 89 -16.22 0.49 -10.06
N GLN A 90 -15.67 -0.48 -9.28
CA GLN A 90 -15.21 -0.20 -7.92
C GLN A 90 -14.12 0.87 -7.89
N VAL A 91 -13.18 0.86 -8.84
CA VAL A 91 -12.14 1.89 -8.97
C VAL A 91 -12.76 3.27 -9.17
N GLN A 92 -13.75 3.39 -10.06
CA GLN A 92 -14.46 4.65 -10.31
C GLN A 92 -15.26 5.14 -9.08
N ILE A 93 -15.87 4.21 -8.34
CA ILE A 93 -16.57 4.53 -7.08
C ILE A 93 -15.56 5.04 -6.04
N ALA A 94 -14.42 4.36 -5.89
CA ALA A 94 -13.33 4.78 -4.99
C ALA A 94 -12.80 6.17 -5.36
N ALA A 95 -12.63 6.47 -6.65
CA ALA A 95 -12.20 7.79 -7.12
C ALA A 95 -13.17 8.89 -6.68
N ARG A 96 -14.49 8.67 -6.82
CA ARG A 96 -15.50 9.62 -6.33
C ARG A 96 -15.48 9.79 -4.81
N ALA A 97 -15.28 8.70 -4.06
CA ALA A 97 -15.17 8.76 -2.61
C ALA A 97 -13.92 9.55 -2.17
N ILE A 98 -12.78 9.37 -2.85
CA ILE A 98 -11.56 10.14 -2.63
C ILE A 98 -11.80 11.64 -2.88
N ASP A 99 -12.47 12.00 -3.98
CA ASP A 99 -12.81 13.38 -4.28
C ASP A 99 -13.73 13.99 -3.19
N ALA A 100 -14.68 13.21 -2.67
CA ALA A 100 -15.54 13.63 -1.57
C ALA A 100 -14.77 13.78 -0.24
N VAL A 101 -13.84 12.87 0.08
CA VAL A 101 -12.94 13.01 1.23
C VAL A 101 -12.10 14.27 1.11
N LYS A 102 -11.45 14.50 -0.03
CA LYS A 102 -10.62 15.71 -0.26
C LYS A 102 -11.44 17.00 -0.21
N THR A 103 -12.71 16.96 -0.60
CA THR A 103 -13.63 18.09 -0.46
C THR A 103 -13.96 18.36 1.01
N ALA A 104 -14.21 17.31 1.81
CA ALA A 104 -14.55 17.41 3.22
C ALA A 104 -13.33 17.69 4.11
N ASN A 105 -12.18 17.09 3.80
CA ASN A 105 -10.89 17.30 4.46
C ASN A 105 -9.77 17.43 3.42
N PRO A 106 -9.41 18.63 2.95
CA PRO A 106 -8.32 18.84 1.99
C PRO A 106 -6.94 18.38 2.47
N LYS A 107 -6.76 18.16 3.79
CA LYS A 107 -5.48 17.70 4.37
C LYS A 107 -5.34 16.19 4.37
N ALA A 108 -6.42 15.43 4.13
CA ALA A 108 -6.35 13.98 4.08
C ALA A 108 -5.29 13.51 3.06
N ILE A 109 -4.43 12.58 3.45
CA ILE A 109 -3.38 12.02 2.58
C ILE A 109 -3.96 10.87 1.78
N ILE A 110 -3.89 10.94 0.46
CA ILE A 110 -4.35 9.88 -0.43
C ILE A 110 -3.16 9.00 -0.83
N MET A 111 -3.11 7.80 -0.30
CA MET A 111 -2.14 6.77 -0.64
C MET A 111 -2.78 5.76 -1.58
N VAL A 112 -2.25 5.64 -2.79
CA VAL A 112 -2.71 4.64 -3.76
C VAL A 112 -1.66 3.55 -3.89
N ASP A 113 -2.00 2.37 -3.39
CA ASP A 113 -1.24 1.14 -3.66
C ASP A 113 -1.83 0.48 -4.91
N PRO A 114 -1.12 0.49 -6.04
CA PRO A 114 -1.63 -0.03 -7.29
C PRO A 114 -1.44 -1.55 -7.37
N VAL A 115 -2.23 -2.29 -6.62
CA VAL A 115 -2.16 -3.76 -6.57
C VAL A 115 -2.61 -4.34 -7.91
N LEU A 116 -1.69 -4.36 -8.88
CA LEU A 116 -1.91 -4.84 -10.24
C LEU A 116 -1.29 -6.21 -10.50
N GLY A 117 -0.07 -6.42 -10.02
CA GLY A 117 0.69 -7.61 -10.33
C GLY A 117 2.10 -7.62 -9.76
N ASP A 118 2.84 -8.69 -10.02
CA ASP A 118 4.25 -8.83 -9.66
C ASP A 118 5.04 -9.66 -10.70
N ALA A 119 6.35 -9.69 -10.56
CA ALA A 119 7.21 -10.62 -11.30
C ALA A 119 7.41 -11.92 -10.49
N PRO A 120 7.36 -13.12 -11.10
CA PRO A 120 7.13 -13.38 -12.51
C PRO A 120 5.64 -13.54 -12.89
N GLY A 121 4.71 -13.35 -11.95
CA GLY A 121 3.29 -13.67 -12.09
C GLY A 121 2.56 -12.83 -13.14
N GLY A 122 3.00 -11.60 -13.37
CA GLY A 122 2.34 -10.64 -14.25
C GLY A 122 1.09 -10.04 -13.62
N LEU A 123 0.13 -9.65 -14.44
CA LEU A 123 -1.10 -8.98 -14.01
C LEU A 123 -2.03 -9.93 -13.23
N TYR A 124 -2.47 -9.54 -12.02
CA TYR A 124 -3.45 -10.29 -11.21
C TYR A 124 -4.88 -9.87 -11.49
N VAL A 125 -5.07 -8.63 -11.94
CA VAL A 125 -6.37 -8.00 -12.18
C VAL A 125 -6.73 -8.04 -13.66
N GLY A 126 -8.01 -7.89 -13.99
CA GLY A 126 -8.41 -7.69 -15.39
C GLY A 126 -7.86 -6.38 -15.95
N GLN A 127 -7.57 -6.35 -17.27
CA GLN A 127 -7.05 -5.17 -17.97
C GLN A 127 -7.86 -3.90 -17.65
N GLY A 128 -9.19 -3.99 -17.66
CA GLY A 128 -10.06 -2.84 -17.36
C GLY A 128 -9.90 -2.28 -15.95
N VAL A 129 -9.48 -3.10 -14.97
CA VAL A 129 -9.17 -2.62 -13.60
C VAL A 129 -7.86 -1.84 -13.62
N ALA A 130 -6.84 -2.37 -14.31
CA ALA A 130 -5.54 -1.71 -14.42
C ALA A 130 -5.67 -0.36 -15.15
N ASP A 131 -6.42 -0.31 -16.24
CA ASP A 131 -6.68 0.91 -17.00
C ASP A 131 -7.44 1.93 -16.16
N ALA A 132 -8.51 1.51 -15.46
CA ALA A 132 -9.28 2.38 -14.59
C ALA A 132 -8.44 2.92 -13.42
N LEU A 133 -7.56 2.10 -12.83
CA LEU A 133 -6.66 2.53 -11.75
C LEU A 133 -5.70 3.60 -12.25
N ALA A 134 -5.06 3.38 -13.40
CA ALA A 134 -4.14 4.33 -14.02
C ALA A 134 -4.86 5.66 -14.37
N GLU A 135 -6.09 5.60 -14.88
CA GLU A 135 -6.86 6.78 -15.30
C GLU A 135 -7.44 7.54 -14.11
N HIS A 136 -7.95 6.82 -13.08
CA HIS A 136 -8.78 7.47 -12.07
C HIS A 136 -8.10 7.60 -10.70
N LEU A 137 -7.26 6.65 -10.26
CA LEU A 137 -6.64 6.71 -8.93
C LEU A 137 -5.24 7.32 -8.95
N VAL A 138 -4.39 6.95 -9.90
CA VAL A 138 -3.03 7.50 -9.99
C VAL A 138 -3.02 9.04 -10.00
N PRO A 139 -3.89 9.74 -10.76
CA PRO A 139 -3.90 11.21 -10.75
C PRO A 139 -4.39 11.84 -9.42
N ARG A 140 -5.08 11.08 -8.57
CA ARG A 140 -5.62 11.53 -7.28
C ARG A 140 -4.70 11.27 -6.11
N ALA A 141 -3.65 10.48 -6.30
CA ALA A 141 -2.72 10.13 -5.24
C ALA A 141 -1.89 11.34 -4.78
N ASP A 142 -1.73 11.49 -3.48
CA ASP A 142 -0.66 12.30 -2.89
C ASP A 142 0.64 11.48 -2.87
N PHE A 143 0.53 10.15 -2.69
CA PHE A 143 1.62 9.19 -2.79
C PHE A 143 1.17 7.90 -3.48
N LEU A 144 2.08 7.29 -4.24
CA LEU A 144 1.93 5.96 -4.85
C LEU A 144 2.91 4.98 -4.19
N THR A 145 2.51 3.68 -4.09
CA THR A 145 3.39 2.64 -3.53
C THR A 145 3.58 1.43 -4.47
N PRO A 146 3.88 1.64 -5.76
CA PRO A 146 4.02 0.54 -6.69
C PRO A 146 5.23 -0.34 -6.33
N ASN A 147 5.14 -1.63 -6.61
CA ASN A 147 6.34 -2.43 -6.75
C ASN A 147 7.06 -2.13 -8.08
N LEU A 148 8.27 -2.63 -8.26
CA LEU A 148 9.07 -2.35 -9.47
C LEU A 148 8.40 -2.83 -10.75
N TRP A 149 7.64 -3.95 -10.70
CA TRP A 149 6.89 -4.46 -11.85
C TRP A 149 5.70 -3.55 -12.20
N GLU A 150 4.95 -3.12 -11.21
CA GLU A 150 3.81 -2.20 -11.35
C GLU A 150 4.25 -0.83 -11.89
N LEU A 151 5.39 -0.31 -11.38
CA LEU A 151 5.99 0.89 -11.96
C LEU A 151 6.23 0.72 -13.47
N GLY A 152 6.86 -0.39 -13.86
CA GLY A 152 7.11 -0.71 -15.27
C GLY A 152 5.82 -0.80 -16.08
N TYR A 153 4.79 -1.44 -15.53
CA TYR A 153 3.48 -1.58 -16.15
C TYR A 153 2.79 -0.22 -16.36
N LEU A 154 2.67 0.59 -15.31
CA LEU A 154 2.01 1.90 -15.35
C LEU A 154 2.70 2.89 -16.28
N THR A 155 4.02 2.79 -16.42
CA THR A 155 4.80 3.68 -17.27
C THR A 155 5.19 3.08 -18.63
N GLN A 156 4.75 1.83 -18.90
CA GLN A 156 5.10 1.08 -20.12
C GLN A 156 6.61 1.01 -20.34
N THR A 157 7.37 0.83 -19.24
CA THR A 157 8.83 0.72 -19.26
C THR A 157 9.31 -0.57 -18.61
N SER A 158 10.61 -0.83 -18.65
CA SER A 158 11.26 -1.93 -17.93
C SER A 158 12.48 -1.39 -17.19
N PRO A 159 12.28 -0.69 -16.06
CA PRO A 159 13.36 -0.07 -15.31
C PRO A 159 14.23 -1.15 -14.63
N LYS A 160 15.53 -1.16 -14.96
CA LYS A 160 16.49 -2.17 -14.48
C LYS A 160 17.60 -1.61 -13.59
N ASP A 161 17.67 -0.30 -13.48
CA ASP A 161 18.67 0.43 -12.68
C ASP A 161 18.04 1.63 -12.01
N LEU A 162 18.71 2.21 -11.02
CA LEU A 162 18.16 3.29 -10.20
C LEU A 162 17.81 4.54 -11.03
N GLN A 163 18.59 4.85 -12.07
CA GLN A 163 18.33 6.01 -12.92
C GLN A 163 17.03 5.81 -13.73
N ARG A 164 16.81 4.61 -14.27
CA ARG A 164 15.58 4.27 -15.00
C ARG A 164 14.38 4.18 -14.09
N ILE A 165 14.55 3.68 -12.86
CA ILE A 165 13.50 3.70 -11.84
C ILE A 165 13.11 5.15 -11.53
N HIS A 166 14.08 6.04 -11.30
CA HIS A 166 13.84 7.47 -11.08
C HIS A 166 13.06 8.09 -12.24
N TYR A 167 13.51 7.87 -13.46
CA TYR A 167 12.86 8.41 -14.65
C TYR A 167 11.42 7.90 -14.79
N ALA A 168 11.19 6.61 -14.65
CA ALA A 168 9.86 6.00 -14.72
C ALA A 168 8.94 6.54 -13.60
N ALA A 169 9.41 6.60 -12.35
CA ALA A 169 8.62 7.12 -11.23
C ALA A 169 8.27 8.60 -11.40
N THR A 170 9.21 9.41 -11.93
CA THR A 170 8.93 10.81 -12.24
C THR A 170 7.84 10.96 -13.30
N ALA A 171 7.77 10.05 -14.27
CA ALA A 171 6.75 10.06 -15.31
C ALA A 171 5.32 9.80 -14.77
N LEU A 172 5.17 9.18 -13.58
CA LEU A 172 3.86 9.06 -12.91
C LEU A 172 3.30 10.42 -12.44
N GLY A 173 4.15 11.45 -12.33
CA GLY A 173 3.77 12.79 -11.92
C GLY A 173 3.33 12.90 -10.45
N ARG A 174 3.62 11.89 -9.64
CA ARG A 174 3.27 11.79 -8.22
C ARG A 174 4.44 11.28 -7.39
N PRO A 175 4.66 11.77 -6.17
CA PRO A 175 5.61 11.17 -5.24
C PRO A 175 5.32 9.67 -5.09
N SER A 176 6.35 8.84 -5.22
CA SER A 176 6.19 7.38 -5.27
C SER A 176 7.24 6.68 -4.43
N LEU A 177 6.83 5.75 -3.58
CA LEU A 177 7.71 4.82 -2.87
C LEU A 177 7.66 3.48 -3.60
N ILE A 178 8.68 3.22 -4.42
CA ILE A 178 8.81 2.02 -5.24
C ILE A 178 9.42 0.91 -4.38
N SER A 179 8.71 -0.20 -4.22
CA SER A 179 9.21 -1.39 -3.54
C SER A 179 9.90 -2.38 -4.49
N SER A 180 10.48 -3.43 -3.91
CA SER A 180 11.20 -4.49 -4.65
C SER A 180 12.42 -3.96 -5.43
N VAL A 181 13.03 -2.89 -4.96
CA VAL A 181 14.27 -2.36 -5.54
C VAL A 181 15.45 -3.14 -4.98
N GLU A 182 16.20 -3.79 -5.86
CA GLU A 182 17.37 -4.56 -5.47
C GLU A 182 18.67 -3.77 -5.73
N ARG A 183 19.62 -3.84 -4.77
CA ARG A 183 20.95 -3.26 -4.89
C ARG A 183 21.96 -4.08 -4.07
N ASN A 184 23.06 -4.48 -4.71
CA ASN A 184 24.18 -5.18 -4.05
C ASN A 184 23.77 -6.44 -3.26
N GLY A 185 22.74 -7.17 -3.72
CA GLY A 185 22.24 -8.36 -3.02
C GLY A 185 21.23 -8.07 -1.90
N GLU A 186 20.95 -6.81 -1.62
CA GLU A 186 19.90 -6.38 -0.70
C GLU A 186 18.62 -6.01 -1.46
N ILE A 187 17.51 -5.87 -0.74
CA ILE A 187 16.22 -5.43 -1.26
C ILE A 187 15.70 -4.26 -0.42
N GLY A 188 14.89 -3.40 -1.01
CA GLY A 188 14.30 -2.28 -0.27
C GLY A 188 13.36 -1.45 -1.11
N GLY A 189 13.36 -0.14 -0.88
CA GLY A 189 12.53 0.80 -1.60
C GLY A 189 13.29 2.05 -2.04
N MET A 190 12.74 2.68 -3.07
CA MET A 190 13.21 3.95 -3.59
C MET A 190 12.06 4.95 -3.57
N LEU A 191 12.19 6.01 -2.78
CA LEU A 191 11.27 7.15 -2.80
C LEU A 191 11.72 8.13 -3.86
N VAL A 192 10.81 8.50 -4.75
CA VAL A 192 11.01 9.53 -5.77
C VAL A 192 9.99 10.65 -5.58
N ASP A 193 10.46 11.89 -5.47
CA ASP A 193 9.66 13.09 -5.34
C ASP A 193 10.23 14.18 -6.29
N GLY A 194 9.71 14.21 -7.48
CA GLY A 194 10.23 15.03 -8.57
C GLY A 194 11.67 14.67 -8.92
N SER A 195 12.59 15.63 -8.76
CA SER A 195 14.03 15.42 -9.01
C SER A 195 14.77 14.80 -7.83
N ARG A 196 14.14 14.64 -6.67
CA ARG A 196 14.76 14.08 -5.48
C ARG A 196 14.47 12.61 -5.37
N ALA A 197 15.47 11.82 -4.97
CA ALA A 197 15.27 10.40 -4.73
C ALA A 197 16.10 9.92 -3.54
N TRP A 198 15.54 8.96 -2.81
CA TRP A 198 16.18 8.30 -1.68
C TRP A 198 16.04 6.79 -1.82
N LEU A 199 17.07 6.09 -1.44
CA LEU A 199 17.11 4.63 -1.42
C LEU A 199 17.38 4.14 0.00
N ALA A 200 16.66 3.11 0.44
CA ALA A 200 16.99 2.33 1.62
C ALA A 200 16.84 0.85 1.31
N THR A 201 17.80 0.05 1.76
CA THR A 201 17.83 -1.39 1.54
C THR A 201 18.09 -2.14 2.83
N HIS A 202 17.72 -3.41 2.87
CA HIS A 202 17.95 -4.35 3.96
C HIS A 202 18.24 -5.75 3.39
N ALA A 203 18.65 -6.67 4.23
CA ALA A 203 18.91 -8.05 3.85
C ALA A 203 17.67 -8.67 3.18
N LYS A 204 17.87 -9.31 2.02
CA LYS A 204 16.81 -9.98 1.28
C LYS A 204 16.46 -11.32 1.90
N ALA A 205 15.21 -11.51 2.31
CA ALA A 205 14.70 -12.80 2.73
C ALA A 205 14.53 -13.75 1.53
N ALA A 206 14.85 -15.03 1.69
CA ALA A 206 14.75 -15.99 0.58
C ALA A 206 13.30 -16.24 0.15
N GLN A 207 12.38 -16.33 1.10
CA GLN A 207 10.95 -16.56 0.90
C GLN A 207 10.15 -15.72 1.90
N PRO A 208 9.96 -14.41 1.61
CA PRO A 208 9.18 -13.58 2.50
C PRO A 208 7.68 -13.98 2.43
N PRO A 209 6.94 -13.90 3.54
CA PRO A 209 5.49 -14.01 3.49
C PRO A 209 4.86 -12.99 2.55
N LYS A 210 3.64 -13.27 2.11
CA LYS A 210 2.84 -12.29 1.34
C LYS A 210 2.42 -11.11 2.22
N GLY A 211 2.11 -9.95 1.59
CA GLY A 211 1.63 -8.77 2.31
C GLY A 211 2.72 -7.75 2.70
N THR A 212 3.97 -7.95 2.29
CA THR A 212 5.06 -7.00 2.59
C THR A 212 4.84 -5.63 1.95
N GLY A 213 4.26 -5.58 0.74
CA GLY A 213 3.85 -4.33 0.06
C GLY A 213 2.73 -3.63 0.83
N ASP A 214 1.68 -4.39 1.20
CA ASP A 214 0.56 -3.87 1.99
C ASP A 214 1.03 -3.29 3.33
N LEU A 215 1.96 -3.99 4.02
CA LEU A 215 2.54 -3.50 5.27
C LEU A 215 3.35 -2.22 5.06
N MET A 216 4.17 -2.18 4.00
CA MET A 216 4.97 -1.00 3.67
C MET A 216 4.08 0.23 3.40
N ALA A 217 3.07 0.09 2.54
CA ALA A 217 2.15 1.18 2.22
C ALA A 217 1.40 1.66 3.47
N THR A 218 0.95 0.72 4.31
CA THR A 218 0.25 1.01 5.56
C THR A 218 1.12 1.78 6.55
N MET A 219 2.35 1.31 6.81
CA MET A 219 3.28 1.97 7.73
C MET A 219 3.76 3.31 7.18
N PHE A 220 3.98 3.41 5.87
CA PHE A 220 4.37 4.66 5.22
C PHE A 220 3.29 5.74 5.41
N LEU A 221 2.02 5.40 5.13
CA LEU A 221 0.89 6.32 5.36
C LEU A 221 0.79 6.72 6.83
N ALA A 222 0.89 5.79 7.75
CA ALA A 222 0.79 6.06 9.18
C ALA A 222 1.85 7.04 9.66
N HIS A 223 3.10 6.88 9.23
CA HIS A 223 4.19 7.79 9.58
C HIS A 223 4.03 9.17 8.94
N LEU A 224 3.46 9.26 7.73
CA LEU A 224 3.12 10.55 7.11
C LEU A 224 2.04 11.28 7.92
N ILE A 225 1.00 10.57 8.36
CA ILE A 225 -0.08 11.13 9.21
C ILE A 225 0.48 11.60 10.56
N ASP A 226 1.49 10.91 11.10
CA ASP A 226 2.20 11.30 12.34
C ASP A 226 3.15 12.50 12.14
N GLY A 227 3.22 13.06 10.92
CA GLY A 227 3.97 14.27 10.62
C GLY A 227 5.43 14.04 10.22
N GLN A 228 5.84 12.80 9.97
CA GLN A 228 7.17 12.52 9.43
C GLN A 228 7.29 13.02 8.00
N THR A 229 8.47 13.49 7.60
CA THR A 229 8.75 13.76 6.19
C THR A 229 8.74 12.45 5.39
N ALA A 230 8.45 12.51 4.09
CA ALA A 230 8.36 11.31 3.27
C ALA A 230 9.65 10.44 3.30
N PRO A 231 10.88 10.99 3.27
CA PRO A 231 12.07 10.17 3.47
C PRO A 231 12.14 9.49 4.85
N GLN A 232 11.77 10.20 5.92
CA GLN A 232 11.75 9.61 7.28
C GLN A 232 10.70 8.50 7.39
N ALA A 233 9.48 8.76 6.90
CA ALA A 233 8.40 7.78 6.85
C ALA A 233 8.79 6.52 6.06
N MET A 234 9.50 6.66 4.93
CA MET A 234 10.06 5.55 4.16
C MET A 234 11.05 4.72 5.00
N GLY A 235 12.00 5.37 5.65
CA GLY A 235 13.02 4.67 6.48
C GLY A 235 12.39 3.85 7.59
N LEU A 236 11.37 4.40 8.27
CA LEU A 236 10.61 3.75 9.34
C LEU A 236 9.74 2.60 8.80
N ALA A 237 9.01 2.83 7.70
CA ALA A 237 8.16 1.81 7.10
C ALA A 237 8.96 0.59 6.64
N LEU A 238 10.06 0.81 5.93
CA LEU A 238 10.93 -0.28 5.47
C LEU A 238 11.62 -1.02 6.63
N ALA A 239 11.97 -0.31 7.72
CA ALA A 239 12.49 -0.94 8.93
C ALA A 239 11.45 -1.87 9.58
N GLY A 240 10.21 -1.42 9.72
CA GLY A 240 9.12 -2.22 10.27
C GLY A 240 8.81 -3.44 9.42
N VAL A 241 8.80 -3.30 8.09
CA VAL A 241 8.65 -4.43 7.15
C VAL A 241 9.78 -5.43 7.32
N SER A 242 11.04 -4.95 7.31
CA SER A 242 12.23 -5.80 7.47
C SER A 242 12.18 -6.58 8.79
N TYR A 243 11.86 -5.90 9.89
CA TYR A 243 11.69 -6.52 11.19
C TYR A 243 10.61 -7.61 11.18
N THR A 244 9.42 -7.31 10.64
CA THR A 244 8.30 -8.25 10.60
C THR A 244 8.63 -9.49 9.76
N VAL A 245 9.31 -9.32 8.62
CA VAL A 245 9.79 -10.42 7.77
C VAL A 245 10.83 -11.28 8.50
N GLN A 246 11.76 -10.65 9.21
CA GLN A 246 12.75 -11.37 10.01
C GLN A 246 12.09 -12.20 11.10
N ARG A 247 11.11 -11.65 11.83
CA ARG A 247 10.33 -12.41 12.82
C ARG A 247 9.58 -13.57 12.21
N ALA A 248 8.97 -13.37 11.03
CA ALA A 248 8.31 -14.47 10.32
C ALA A 248 9.27 -15.63 10.03
N GLN A 249 10.48 -15.32 9.56
CA GLN A 249 11.51 -16.33 9.29
C GLN A 249 11.98 -17.06 10.57
N GLU A 250 12.27 -16.32 11.63
CA GLU A 250 12.72 -16.87 12.91
C GLU A 250 11.68 -17.79 13.56
N TRP A 251 10.40 -17.45 13.40
CA TRP A 251 9.29 -18.23 13.95
C TRP A 251 8.75 -19.32 13.01
N GLY A 252 9.28 -19.39 11.77
CA GLY A 252 8.76 -20.29 10.74
C GLY A 252 7.32 -19.99 10.34
N ALA A 253 6.89 -18.71 10.46
CA ALA A 253 5.54 -18.30 10.15
C ALA A 253 5.33 -18.18 8.64
N GLN A 254 4.23 -18.71 8.14
CA GLN A 254 3.86 -18.60 6.72
C GLN A 254 3.20 -17.25 6.39
N GLU A 255 2.59 -16.60 7.38
CA GLU A 255 1.98 -15.28 7.30
C GLU A 255 2.82 -14.24 8.06
N LEU A 256 2.68 -12.96 7.73
CA LEU A 256 3.31 -11.90 8.50
C LEU A 256 2.74 -11.88 9.93
N PRO A 257 3.57 -11.96 10.99
CA PRO A 257 3.12 -11.98 12.38
C PRO A 257 2.76 -10.57 12.88
N ILE A 258 1.83 -9.90 12.20
CA ILE A 258 1.48 -8.48 12.40
C ILE A 258 1.14 -8.18 13.87
N ILE A 259 0.37 -9.08 14.51
CA ILE A 259 -0.06 -8.88 15.90
C ILE A 259 1.10 -9.14 16.87
N ALA A 260 1.80 -10.26 16.70
CA ALA A 260 2.83 -10.68 17.64
C ALA A 260 4.11 -9.84 17.58
N ALA A 261 4.43 -9.28 16.41
CA ALA A 261 5.61 -8.45 16.19
C ALA A 261 5.30 -6.94 16.11
N GLY A 262 4.01 -6.57 16.15
CA GLY A 262 3.54 -5.25 15.78
C GLY A 262 4.18 -4.10 16.55
N ASP A 263 4.20 -4.15 17.88
CA ASP A 263 4.77 -3.04 18.70
C ASP A 263 6.26 -2.81 18.39
N GLU A 264 7.02 -3.88 18.26
CA GLU A 264 8.45 -3.80 17.96
C GLU A 264 8.71 -3.41 16.49
N ALA A 265 7.87 -3.84 15.57
CA ALA A 265 7.95 -3.44 14.16
C ALA A 265 7.74 -1.92 14.01
N TRP A 266 6.79 -1.34 14.74
CA TRP A 266 6.54 0.10 14.74
C TRP A 266 7.66 0.93 15.40
N ARG A 267 8.46 0.32 16.28
CA ARG A 267 9.59 0.94 16.99
C ARG A 267 10.94 0.60 16.40
N ALA A 268 10.97 -0.13 15.28
CA ALA A 268 12.23 -0.50 14.63
C ALA A 268 13.03 0.76 14.24
N GLU A 269 14.34 0.71 14.46
CA GLU A 269 15.25 1.79 14.08
C GLU A 269 15.15 2.04 12.57
N PRO A 270 14.97 3.29 12.12
CA PRO A 270 14.78 3.59 10.71
C PRO A 270 15.99 3.14 9.88
N LEU A 271 15.74 2.60 8.70
CA LEU A 271 16.82 2.27 7.78
C LEU A 271 17.57 3.54 7.33
N ALA A 272 18.87 3.40 7.19
CA ALA A 272 19.69 4.47 6.65
C ALA A 272 19.30 4.82 5.21
N LEU A 273 19.14 6.11 4.93
CA LEU A 273 18.75 6.61 3.62
C LEU A 273 19.97 7.07 2.84
N THR A 274 20.07 6.65 1.59
CA THR A 274 21.02 7.20 0.62
C THR A 274 20.27 8.14 -0.32
N GLN A 275 20.51 9.44 -0.24
CA GLN A 275 20.01 10.38 -1.25
C GLN A 275 20.76 10.16 -2.55
N LEU A 276 20.01 9.99 -3.63
CA LEU A 276 20.55 9.80 -4.97
C LEU A 276 20.65 11.18 -5.67
N SER A 277 21.73 11.36 -6.38
CA SER A 277 22.03 12.59 -7.16
C SER A 277 21.49 12.50 -8.58
#